data_be998b49011c0dbc24902e9b353be5c1
#
_entry.id   be998b49011c0dbc24902e9b353be5c1
#
_cell.length_a   1.000
_cell.length_b   1.000
_cell.length_c   1.000
_cell.angle_alpha   90.00
_cell.angle_beta   90.00
_cell.angle_gamma   90.00
#
_symmetry.space_group_name_H-M   'P 1'
#
loop_
_entity.id
_entity.type
_entity.pdbx_description
1 polymer ?
#
loop_
_entity_poly.entity_id
_entity_poly.type
_entity_poly.pdbx_seq_one_letter_code
_entity_poly.pdbx_strand_id
1 'polypeptide(L)'
;MWEIFAGHPPFDNRSHDADLIFKILEGLRPQILPSIPDDYAQMMQRCWDVDPSKRPTIGELWGFARNKLKEIYEGKIDSNNNSNVSNDDSSSGDSPQTYKKHPSAYHTSRILDDELAKSKNLKSNDSLLGGLDVNDF
;
A
#
# COMPACT_ATOMS: atom_id res chain seq x y z
N MET A 1 7.22 1.16 6.25
CA MET A 1 7.97 2.14 5.42
C MET A 1 7.01 3.04 4.63
N TRP A 2 6.14 2.51 3.76
CA TRP A 2 5.23 3.31 2.92
C TRP A 2 4.34 4.26 3.74
N GLU A 3 3.70 3.78 4.78
CA GLU A 3 2.81 4.53 5.68
C GLU A 3 3.50 5.74 6.33
N ILE A 4 4.80 5.63 6.62
CA ILE A 4 5.58 6.74 7.21
C ILE A 4 5.66 7.93 6.24
N PHE A 5 5.80 7.66 4.95
CA PHE A 5 5.85 8.71 3.92
C PHE A 5 4.47 9.19 3.49
N ALA A 6 3.48 8.28 3.47
CA ALA A 6 2.12 8.60 3.05
C ALA A 6 1.30 9.31 4.13
N GLY A 7 1.66 9.15 5.41
CA GLY A 7 0.91 9.68 6.54
C GLY A 7 -0.41 8.94 6.84
N HIS A 8 -0.70 7.86 6.09
CA HIS A 8 -1.90 7.04 6.25
C HIS A 8 -1.63 5.58 5.86
N PRO A 9 -2.42 4.60 6.33
CA PRO A 9 -2.27 3.21 5.97
C PRO A 9 -2.49 2.95 4.47
N PRO A 10 -1.84 1.92 3.88
CA PRO A 10 -2.07 1.56 2.49
C PRO A 10 -3.51 1.09 2.27
N PHE A 11 -4.08 1.46 1.11
CA PHE A 11 -5.42 1.06 0.65
C PHE A 11 -6.60 1.49 1.54
N ASP A 12 -6.41 2.41 2.50
CA ASP A 12 -7.48 2.83 3.41
C ASP A 12 -8.56 3.71 2.74
N ASN A 13 -8.34 4.12 1.49
CA ASN A 13 -9.32 4.80 0.65
C ASN A 13 -10.31 3.84 -0.05
N ARG A 14 -10.22 2.53 0.18
CA ARG A 14 -11.07 1.50 -0.42
C ARG A 14 -11.46 0.41 0.59
N SER A 15 -12.45 -0.41 0.23
CA SER A 15 -12.87 -1.55 1.06
C SER A 15 -11.74 -2.57 1.21
N HIS A 16 -11.55 -3.08 2.41
CA HIS A 16 -10.64 -4.19 2.71
C HIS A 16 -11.40 -5.51 2.67
N ASP A 17 -11.90 -5.86 1.51
CA ASP A 17 -12.69 -7.06 1.21
C ASP A 17 -11.86 -8.13 0.48
N ALA A 18 -12.53 -9.21 0.07
CA ALA A 18 -11.89 -10.31 -0.65
C ALA A 18 -11.32 -9.88 -2.00
N ASP A 19 -11.93 -8.91 -2.70
CA ASP A 19 -11.41 -8.38 -3.97
C ASP A 19 -10.03 -7.74 -3.78
N LEU A 20 -9.87 -6.93 -2.74
CA LEU A 20 -8.56 -6.36 -2.40
C LEU A 20 -7.53 -7.44 -2.06
N ILE A 21 -7.95 -8.47 -1.30
CA ILE A 21 -7.06 -9.59 -0.95
C ILE A 21 -6.54 -10.28 -2.21
N PHE A 22 -7.42 -10.62 -3.15
CA PHE A 22 -7.03 -11.25 -4.41
C PHE A 22 -6.11 -10.36 -5.24
N LYS A 23 -6.41 -9.09 -5.36
CA LYS A 23 -5.55 -8.14 -6.08
C LYS A 23 -4.15 -8.02 -5.47
N ILE A 24 -4.03 -8.05 -4.13
CA ILE A 24 -2.73 -8.06 -3.45
C ILE A 24 -1.97 -9.36 -3.74
N LEU A 25 -2.66 -10.51 -3.76
CA LEU A 25 -2.06 -11.80 -4.13
C LEU A 25 -1.60 -11.82 -5.59
N GLU A 26 -2.31 -11.14 -6.49
CA GLU A 26 -1.95 -10.95 -7.91
C GLU A 26 -0.85 -9.90 -8.11
N GLY A 27 -0.39 -9.24 -7.05
CA GLY A 27 0.74 -8.31 -7.11
C GLY A 27 0.39 -6.84 -6.95
N LEU A 28 -0.87 -6.48 -6.67
CA LEU A 28 -1.22 -5.10 -6.36
C LEU A 28 -0.40 -4.62 -5.15
N ARG A 29 0.22 -3.46 -5.27
CA ARG A 29 0.96 -2.78 -4.21
C ARG A 29 0.56 -1.31 -4.15
N PRO A 30 0.78 -0.63 -3.01
CA PRO A 30 0.58 0.81 -2.93
C PRO A 30 1.47 1.54 -3.93
N GLN A 31 0.96 2.62 -4.50
CA GLN A 31 1.72 3.45 -5.42
C GLN A 31 2.91 4.10 -4.69
N ILE A 32 4.08 4.07 -5.31
CA ILE A 32 5.25 4.80 -4.82
C ILE A 32 5.00 6.30 -4.98
N LEU A 33 5.10 7.02 -3.87
CA LEU A 33 4.90 8.47 -3.87
C LEU A 33 6.18 9.18 -4.36
N PRO A 34 6.07 10.28 -5.11
CA PRO A 34 7.22 11.04 -5.57
C PRO A 34 8.10 11.60 -4.43
N SER A 35 7.54 11.74 -3.24
CA SER A 35 8.26 12.17 -2.03
C SER A 35 9.16 11.10 -1.42
N ILE A 36 9.05 9.84 -1.85
CA ILE A 36 9.85 8.74 -1.33
C ILE A 36 11.19 8.70 -2.07
N PRO A 37 12.33 8.83 -1.38
CA PRO A 37 13.65 8.70 -2.01
C PRO A 37 13.81 7.35 -2.72
N ASP A 38 14.50 7.33 -3.86
CA ASP A 38 14.60 6.16 -4.75
C ASP A 38 15.13 4.91 -4.04
N ASP A 39 16.11 5.05 -3.18
CA ASP A 39 16.70 3.94 -2.44
C ASP A 39 15.75 3.36 -1.38
N TYR A 40 14.93 4.22 -0.73
CA TYR A 40 13.84 3.76 0.11
C TYR A 40 12.75 3.06 -0.70
N ALA A 41 12.40 3.59 -1.88
CA ALA A 41 11.43 2.98 -2.78
C ALA A 41 11.88 1.58 -3.21
N GLN A 42 13.15 1.43 -3.61
CA GLN A 42 13.72 0.14 -4.00
C GLN A 42 13.72 -0.87 -2.83
N MET A 43 14.18 -0.46 -1.64
CA MET A 43 14.18 -1.33 -0.48
C MET A 43 12.75 -1.74 -0.09
N MET A 44 11.81 -0.82 -0.13
CA MET A 44 10.40 -1.05 0.15
C MET A 44 9.77 -2.02 -0.85
N GLN A 45 10.03 -1.85 -2.15
CA GLN A 45 9.56 -2.76 -3.20
C GLN A 45 10.10 -4.18 -3.01
N ARG A 46 11.37 -4.34 -2.63
CA ARG A 46 11.92 -5.64 -2.26
C ARG A 46 11.21 -6.27 -1.05
N CYS A 47 10.85 -5.48 -0.04
CA CYS A 47 10.18 -5.99 1.16
C CYS A 47 8.81 -6.63 0.86
N TRP A 48 8.12 -6.17 -0.16
CA TRP A 48 6.81 -6.69 -0.55
C TRP A 48 6.81 -7.49 -1.85
N ASP A 49 7.98 -8.00 -2.29
CA ASP A 49 8.05 -8.90 -3.43
C ASP A 49 7.13 -10.12 -3.21
N VAL A 50 6.47 -10.55 -4.29
CA VAL A 50 5.58 -11.72 -4.26
C VAL A 50 6.37 -12.96 -3.88
N ASP A 51 7.60 -13.10 -4.40
CA ASP A 51 8.51 -14.17 -4.07
C ASP A 51 9.23 -13.88 -2.74
N PRO A 52 8.97 -14.65 -1.67
CA PRO A 52 9.62 -14.44 -0.38
C PRO A 52 11.16 -14.54 -0.43
N SER A 53 11.72 -15.29 -1.37
CA SER A 53 13.18 -15.46 -1.52
C SER A 53 13.88 -14.19 -2.01
N LYS A 54 13.15 -13.28 -2.65
CA LYS A 54 13.66 -12.00 -3.14
C LYS A 54 13.56 -10.89 -2.11
N ARG A 55 12.85 -11.13 -1.01
CA ARG A 55 12.73 -10.15 0.07
C ARG A 55 14.06 -9.98 0.78
N PRO A 56 14.39 -8.76 1.24
CA PRO A 56 15.63 -8.53 1.97
C PRO A 56 15.62 -9.28 3.31
N THR A 57 16.78 -9.80 3.67
CA THR A 57 17.00 -10.35 5.00
C THR A 57 16.98 -9.23 6.06
N ILE A 58 16.81 -9.62 7.33
CA ILE A 58 16.88 -8.64 8.43
C ILE A 58 18.25 -7.94 8.49
N GLY A 59 19.33 -8.66 8.11
CA GLY A 59 20.69 -8.09 8.04
C GLY A 59 20.81 -7.01 6.98
N GLU A 60 20.22 -7.22 5.79
CA GLU A 60 20.19 -6.21 4.72
C GLU A 60 19.37 -4.97 5.14
N LEU A 61 18.20 -5.18 5.77
CA LEU A 61 17.38 -4.08 6.29
C LEU A 61 18.10 -3.28 7.37
N TRP A 62 18.78 -3.96 8.29
CA TRP A 62 19.58 -3.32 9.31
C TRP A 62 20.74 -2.51 8.71
N GLY A 63 21.46 -3.09 7.75
CA GLY A 63 22.55 -2.41 7.04
C GLY A 63 22.06 -1.16 6.31
N PHE A 64 20.92 -1.25 5.63
CA PHE A 64 20.28 -0.11 4.97
C PHE A 64 19.94 1.00 5.96
N ALA A 65 19.22 0.67 7.04
CA ALA A 65 18.82 1.65 8.06
C ALA A 65 20.03 2.32 8.72
N ARG A 66 21.07 1.54 9.04
CA ARG A 66 22.31 2.07 9.62
C ARG A 66 23.04 3.03 8.69
N ASN A 67 23.11 2.69 7.39
CA ASN A 67 23.76 3.57 6.42
C ASN A 67 22.98 4.88 6.26
N LYS A 68 21.64 4.82 6.21
CA LYS A 68 20.80 6.02 6.15
C LYS A 68 20.98 6.91 7.39
N LEU A 69 21.02 6.32 8.55
CA LEU A 69 21.27 7.06 9.78
C LEU A 69 22.63 7.76 9.73
N LYS A 70 23.68 7.07 9.25
CA LYS A 70 25.01 7.64 9.08
C LYS A 70 25.01 8.81 8.10
N GLU A 71 24.33 8.69 6.95
CA GLU A 71 24.21 9.78 5.96
C GLU A 71 23.56 11.03 6.55
N ILE A 72 22.53 10.86 7.40
CA ILE A 72 21.90 11.96 8.14
C ILE A 72 22.88 12.63 9.10
N TYR A 73 23.61 11.84 9.90
CA TYR A 73 24.59 12.39 10.85
C TYR A 73 25.78 13.06 10.16
N GLU A 74 26.18 12.61 8.99
CA GLU A 74 27.25 13.21 8.21
C GLU A 74 26.79 14.43 7.38
N GLY A 75 25.53 14.85 7.51
CA GLY A 75 24.96 15.98 6.78
C GLY A 75 24.85 15.77 5.27
N LYS A 76 24.90 14.52 4.80
CA LYS A 76 24.76 14.19 3.37
C LYS A 76 23.30 14.17 2.93
N ILE A 77 22.38 14.06 3.88
CA ILE A 77 20.94 14.19 3.66
C ILE A 77 20.47 15.34 4.54
N ASP A 78 20.11 16.45 3.94
CA ASP A 78 19.46 17.53 4.64
C ASP A 78 18.11 17.00 5.15
N SER A 79 17.94 16.97 6.46
CA SER A 79 16.68 16.62 7.13
C SER A 79 15.53 17.57 6.72
N ASN A 80 15.84 18.62 5.97
CA ASN A 80 14.98 19.73 5.59
C ASN A 80 14.42 19.67 4.16
N ASN A 81 14.70 18.64 3.36
CA ASN A 81 14.14 18.57 2.01
C ASN A 81 12.64 18.25 1.95
N ASN A 82 11.93 18.32 3.08
CA ASN A 82 10.47 18.27 3.11
C ASN A 82 9.81 19.58 3.60
N SER A 83 10.53 20.70 3.52
CA SER A 83 9.96 22.01 3.85
C SER A 83 10.17 23.02 2.71
N ASN A 84 9.63 22.74 1.52
CA ASN A 84 9.17 23.81 0.65
C ASN A 84 7.79 24.29 1.13
N VAL A 85 7.74 24.77 2.35
CA VAL A 85 6.74 25.77 2.73
C VAL A 85 7.42 27.10 2.41
N SER A 86 7.27 27.55 1.20
CA SER A 86 7.43 28.95 0.85
C SER A 86 6.44 29.71 1.68
N ASN A 87 6.92 30.48 2.66
CA ASN A 87 6.15 31.54 3.28
C ASN A 87 5.92 32.61 2.22
N ASP A 88 4.96 32.38 1.35
CA ASP A 88 4.36 33.42 0.54
C ASP A 88 2.94 33.61 1.05
N ASP A 89 2.80 34.70 1.79
CA ASP A 89 1.56 35.23 2.32
C ASP A 89 0.71 35.73 1.14
N SER A 90 -0.07 34.84 0.54
CA SER A 90 -1.12 35.20 -0.42
C SER A 90 -2.22 34.14 -0.39
N SER A 91 -3.28 34.53 0.27
CA SER A 91 -4.60 33.91 0.31
C SER A 91 -5.03 33.24 -1.00
N SER A 92 -5.08 31.92 -0.99
CA SER A 92 -6.03 31.13 -1.77
C SER A 92 -6.21 29.80 -1.04
N GLY A 93 -7.43 29.59 -0.55
CA GLY A 93 -7.79 28.44 0.27
C GLY A 93 -7.66 27.12 -0.48
N ASP A 94 -6.54 26.49 -0.35
CA ASP A 94 -6.40 25.07 -0.61
C ASP A 94 -6.34 24.36 0.75
N SER A 95 -7.53 23.94 1.19
CA SER A 95 -7.68 23.10 2.38
C SER A 95 -6.77 21.88 2.22
N PRO A 96 -6.03 21.45 3.26
CA PRO A 96 -5.30 20.19 3.21
C PRO A 96 -6.30 19.13 2.75
N GLN A 97 -5.97 18.41 1.66
CA GLN A 97 -6.85 17.39 1.09
C GLN A 97 -7.22 16.44 2.22
N THR A 98 -8.42 16.55 2.70
CA THR A 98 -8.95 15.70 3.76
C THR A 98 -8.98 14.28 3.22
N TYR A 99 -7.96 13.53 3.61
CA TYR A 99 -7.85 12.12 3.30
C TYR A 99 -9.12 11.41 3.80
N LYS A 100 -9.89 10.83 2.87
CA LYS A 100 -11.14 10.14 3.17
C LYS A 100 -10.89 8.65 3.32
N LYS A 101 -10.89 8.17 4.56
CA LYS A 101 -10.86 6.75 4.87
C LYS A 101 -12.16 6.08 4.43
N HIS A 102 -12.07 4.89 3.79
CA HIS A 102 -13.23 4.09 3.45
C HIS A 102 -13.83 3.43 4.71
N PRO A 103 -15.19 3.43 4.89
CA PRO A 103 -15.82 2.87 6.09
C PRO A 103 -15.47 1.40 6.36
N SER A 104 -15.23 0.61 5.31
CA SER A 104 -14.86 -0.81 5.39
C SER A 104 -13.35 -1.06 5.35
N ALA A 105 -12.51 -0.05 5.60
CA ALA A 105 -11.07 -0.22 5.72
C ALA A 105 -10.72 -0.67 7.14
N TYR A 106 -10.02 -1.82 7.25
CA TYR A 106 -9.60 -2.41 8.53
C TYR A 106 -8.12 -2.16 8.79
N HIS A 107 -7.80 -1.72 10.02
CA HIS A 107 -6.42 -1.45 10.45
C HIS A 107 -5.93 -2.44 11.52
N THR A 108 -6.79 -3.36 11.95
CA THR A 108 -6.44 -4.44 12.87
C THR A 108 -6.24 -5.75 12.13
N SER A 109 -5.39 -6.63 12.65
CA SER A 109 -5.22 -7.97 12.10
C SER A 109 -6.51 -8.76 12.19
N ARG A 110 -6.83 -9.52 11.12
CA ARG A 110 -7.97 -10.43 11.07
C ARG A 110 -7.59 -11.72 10.37
N ILE A 111 -8.32 -12.79 10.67
CA ILE A 111 -8.19 -14.07 9.97
C ILE A 111 -8.86 -13.93 8.61
N LEU A 112 -8.11 -14.23 7.54
CA LEU A 112 -8.58 -14.06 6.16
C LEU A 112 -9.27 -15.31 5.59
N ASP A 113 -9.13 -16.47 6.24
CA ASP A 113 -9.66 -17.73 5.74
C ASP A 113 -11.18 -17.69 5.54
N ASP A 114 -11.90 -17.08 6.47
CA ASP A 114 -13.37 -16.94 6.38
C ASP A 114 -13.79 -16.02 5.22
N GLU A 115 -13.06 -14.95 4.97
CA GLU A 115 -13.33 -14.02 3.87
C GLU A 115 -13.04 -14.68 2.52
N LEU A 116 -11.94 -15.43 2.43
CA LEU A 116 -11.58 -16.19 1.23
C LEU A 116 -12.56 -17.33 0.95
N ALA A 117 -13.06 -18.01 1.99
CA ALA A 117 -14.09 -19.05 1.88
C ALA A 117 -15.42 -18.50 1.38
N LYS A 118 -15.87 -17.36 1.92
CA LYS A 118 -17.08 -16.67 1.44
C LYS A 118 -17.00 -16.29 -0.03
N SER A 119 -15.85 -15.77 -0.46
CA SER A 119 -15.61 -15.39 -1.85
C SER A 119 -15.60 -16.59 -2.81
N LYS A 120 -15.05 -17.74 -2.39
CA LYS A 120 -15.09 -18.97 -3.20
C LYS A 120 -16.53 -19.48 -3.39
N ASN A 121 -17.35 -19.42 -2.34
CA ASN A 121 -18.75 -19.83 -2.41
C ASN A 121 -19.60 -18.93 -3.31
N LEU A 122 -19.33 -17.63 -3.34
CA LEU A 122 -20.00 -16.68 -4.24
C LEU A 122 -19.66 -16.98 -5.72
N LYS A 123 -18.40 -17.27 -6.04
CA LYS A 123 -17.99 -17.62 -7.42
C LYS A 123 -18.56 -18.96 -7.88
N SER A 124 -18.74 -19.95 -6.99
CA SER A 124 -19.35 -21.23 -7.35
C SER A 124 -20.86 -21.11 -7.59
N ASN A 125 -21.56 -20.23 -6.91
CA ASN A 125 -22.99 -19.99 -7.14
C ASN A 125 -23.27 -19.23 -8.45
N ASP A 126 -22.41 -18.31 -8.83
CA ASP A 126 -22.51 -17.58 -10.11
C ASP A 126 -22.27 -18.50 -11.32
N SER A 127 -21.42 -19.52 -11.16
CA SER A 127 -21.17 -20.54 -12.20
C SER A 127 -22.34 -21.51 -12.38
N LEU A 128 -23.23 -21.67 -11.37
CA LEU A 128 -24.42 -22.50 -11.45
C LEU A 128 -25.63 -21.81 -12.06
N LEU A 129 -25.63 -20.47 -12.12
CA LEU A 129 -26.69 -19.66 -12.72
C LEU A 129 -26.47 -19.36 -14.23
N GLY A 130 -25.27 -19.66 -14.75
CA GLY A 130 -24.92 -19.46 -16.17
C GLY A 130 -25.30 -20.58 -17.11
N GLY A 131 -26.03 -21.60 -16.65
CA GLY A 131 -26.45 -22.76 -17.43
C GLY A 131 -27.96 -22.81 -17.79
N LEU A 132 -28.54 -21.69 -18.21
CA LEU A 132 -29.83 -21.72 -18.88
C LEU A 132 -29.58 -21.57 -20.40
N ASP A 133 -29.52 -22.72 -21.05
CA ASP A 133 -29.54 -22.84 -22.50
C ASP A 133 -30.79 -22.14 -23.06
N VAL A 134 -30.58 -21.05 -23.80
CA VAL A 134 -31.58 -20.46 -24.70
C VAL A 134 -31.52 -21.20 -26.03
N ASN A 135 -32.07 -22.41 -26.07
CA ASN A 135 -32.47 -23.09 -27.31
C ASN A 135 -33.72 -23.93 -27.04
N ASP A 136 -34.84 -23.23 -27.00
CA ASP A 136 -36.16 -23.80 -27.31
C ASP A 136 -37.13 -22.63 -27.55
N PHE A 137 -37.15 -22.13 -28.78
CA PHE A 137 -38.34 -21.66 -29.49
C PHE A 137 -37.97 -21.38 -30.94
#